data_55e5f1dab502fab1e80f987ba00a453f
#
_entry.id   55e5f1dab502fab1e80f987ba00a453f
#
_cell.length_a   1.000
_cell.length_b   1.000
_cell.length_c   1.000
_cell.angle_alpha   90.00
_cell.angle_beta   90.00
_cell.angle_gamma   90.00
#
_symmetry.space_group_name_H-M   'P 1'
#
loop_
_entity.id
_entity.type
_entity.pdbx_description
1 polymer ?
#
loop_
_entity_poly.entity_id
_entity_poly.type
_entity_poly.pdbx_seq_one_letter_code
_entity_poly.pdbx_strand_id
1 'polypeptide(L)'
;MTQPSSESRSRQPAEHSRPVTSPTPPRAAPTAPLLGPNDPPPVTVLNPDSERPLILVCDHAARSIPKALGDLGLNDAQLSRHIAWDIGAAALTRRLASRFGATAVLSGYSRLVIDPNRALDDPTAIPVVSDDVVVPGNRALDAAEVQRRVEAIFTPYQSAIAAEVARRRGRGQVPAIVSIHSFTPAMRGVARPWHVGILWDRDPRIPVPMIERLRADGRWGVGDNEPYSGRTTLGGTVETHATPAGLPNVLVEVRQDLIALPEGAAHWADILGDALEPILADPELYQVKLFPRE
;
A
#
# COMPACT_ATOMS: atom_id res chain seq x y z
N MET A 1 -13.16 -72.71 -58.45
CA MET A 1 -14.54 -73.04 -58.10
C MET A 1 -14.85 -72.37 -56.75
N THR A 2 -15.76 -71.40 -56.80
CA THR A 2 -16.72 -70.94 -55.82
C THR A 2 -16.28 -70.58 -54.35
N GLN A 3 -16.31 -69.31 -54.09
CA GLN A 3 -16.51 -68.66 -52.75
C GLN A 3 -17.83 -69.12 -52.13
N PRO A 4 -17.95 -68.90 -50.80
CA PRO A 4 -18.88 -67.83 -50.47
C PRO A 4 -18.42 -66.91 -49.29
N SER A 5 -18.99 -65.75 -49.36
CA SER A 5 -18.98 -64.55 -48.52
C SER A 5 -19.33 -64.82 -47.07
N SER A 6 -18.66 -64.09 -46.17
CA SER A 6 -19.14 -63.88 -44.79
C SER A 6 -19.22 -62.38 -44.50
N GLU A 7 -20.48 -61.92 -44.26
CA GLU A 7 -20.84 -60.58 -43.85
C GLU A 7 -20.27 -60.24 -42.48
N SER A 8 -19.57 -59.13 -42.40
CA SER A 8 -19.13 -58.52 -41.15
C SER A 8 -20.19 -57.50 -40.70
N ARG A 9 -20.87 -57.79 -39.61
CA ARG A 9 -21.71 -56.86 -38.89
C ARG A 9 -20.84 -55.86 -38.13
N SER A 10 -20.90 -54.59 -38.54
CA SER A 10 -20.34 -53.47 -37.83
C SER A 10 -21.14 -53.21 -36.53
N ARG A 11 -20.44 -53.30 -35.38
CA ARG A 11 -20.95 -52.83 -34.10
C ARG A 11 -20.68 -51.32 -33.98
N GLN A 12 -21.71 -50.50 -33.87
CA GLN A 12 -21.61 -49.11 -33.47
C GLN A 12 -21.16 -49.00 -32.01
N PRO A 13 -20.23 -48.06 -31.65
CA PRO A 13 -19.89 -47.80 -30.27
C PRO A 13 -21.01 -46.96 -29.60
N ALA A 14 -21.41 -47.36 -28.40
CA ALA A 14 -22.35 -46.66 -27.55
C ALA A 14 -21.78 -45.26 -27.17
N GLU A 15 -22.53 -44.21 -27.50
CA GLU A 15 -22.28 -42.86 -27.02
C GLU A 15 -22.42 -42.82 -25.50
N HIS A 16 -21.30 -42.60 -24.81
CA HIS A 16 -21.29 -42.27 -23.37
C HIS A 16 -21.75 -40.82 -23.21
N SER A 17 -23.00 -40.62 -22.83
CA SER A 17 -23.52 -39.32 -22.40
C SER A 17 -22.74 -38.81 -21.22
N ARG A 18 -21.96 -37.73 -21.40
CA ARG A 18 -21.31 -37.00 -20.33
C ARG A 18 -22.40 -36.30 -19.48
N PRO A 19 -22.33 -36.33 -18.14
CA PRO A 19 -23.25 -35.60 -17.31
C PRO A 19 -23.06 -34.09 -17.56
N VAL A 20 -24.10 -33.42 -17.97
CA VAL A 20 -24.17 -31.95 -18.07
C VAL A 20 -24.13 -31.42 -16.65
N THR A 21 -22.99 -30.90 -16.23
CA THR A 21 -22.90 -30.15 -14.97
C THR A 21 -23.67 -28.84 -15.16
N SER A 22 -24.80 -28.71 -14.46
CA SER A 22 -25.53 -27.46 -14.40
C SER A 22 -24.61 -26.34 -13.90
N PRO A 23 -24.60 -25.15 -14.52
CA PRO A 23 -23.83 -24.02 -14.03
C PRO A 23 -24.27 -23.69 -12.61
N THR A 24 -23.36 -23.62 -11.67
CA THR A 24 -23.61 -23.09 -10.33
C THR A 24 -24.21 -21.70 -10.47
N PRO A 25 -25.35 -21.39 -9.83
CA PRO A 25 -25.94 -20.06 -9.93
C PRO A 25 -24.95 -19.03 -9.40
N PRO A 26 -24.89 -17.83 -10.01
CA PRO A 26 -24.03 -16.75 -9.55
C PRO A 26 -24.35 -16.47 -8.08
N ARG A 27 -23.34 -16.44 -7.22
CA ARG A 27 -23.48 -16.04 -5.82
C ARG A 27 -24.07 -14.63 -5.80
N ALA A 28 -25.22 -14.47 -5.13
CA ALA A 28 -25.87 -13.17 -5.01
C ALA A 28 -24.85 -12.16 -4.44
N ALA A 29 -24.77 -10.98 -5.05
CA ALA A 29 -23.92 -9.90 -4.58
C ALA A 29 -24.23 -9.62 -3.10
N PRO A 30 -23.22 -9.43 -2.25
CA PRO A 30 -23.46 -9.12 -0.85
C PRO A 30 -24.21 -7.79 -0.74
N THR A 31 -25.42 -7.83 -0.21
CA THR A 31 -26.30 -6.67 -0.05
C THR A 31 -25.96 -5.78 1.14
N ALA A 32 -25.10 -6.26 2.05
CA ALA A 32 -24.69 -5.56 3.27
C ALA A 32 -23.38 -4.79 3.06
N PRO A 33 -23.23 -3.59 3.69
CA PRO A 33 -21.98 -2.85 3.72
C PRO A 33 -20.82 -3.70 4.25
N LEU A 34 -19.61 -3.50 3.73
CA LEU A 34 -18.42 -4.19 4.23
C LEU A 34 -18.09 -3.80 5.67
N LEU A 35 -18.23 -2.51 5.98
CA LEU A 35 -17.96 -1.94 7.30
C LEU A 35 -19.25 -1.76 8.07
N GLY A 36 -19.27 -2.29 9.29
CA GLY A 36 -20.35 -2.13 10.24
C GLY A 36 -20.05 -1.04 11.29
N PRO A 37 -21.02 -0.75 12.18
CA PRO A 37 -20.88 0.32 13.18
C PRO A 37 -19.77 0.10 14.21
N ASN A 38 -19.27 -1.12 14.34
CA ASN A 38 -18.20 -1.50 15.26
C ASN A 38 -16.86 -1.75 14.55
N ASP A 39 -16.78 -1.43 13.27
CA ASP A 39 -15.51 -1.44 12.52
C ASP A 39 -14.83 -0.08 12.66
N PRO A 40 -13.48 -0.02 12.68
CA PRO A 40 -12.78 1.25 12.67
C PRO A 40 -13.06 2.04 11.37
N PRO A 41 -12.90 3.37 11.37
CA PRO A 41 -13.05 4.16 10.15
C PRO A 41 -12.02 3.72 9.10
N PRO A 42 -12.35 3.76 7.80
CA PRO A 42 -11.42 3.36 6.72
C PRO A 42 -10.22 4.29 6.58
N VAL A 43 -10.32 5.50 7.09
CA VAL A 43 -9.26 6.51 7.07
C VAL A 43 -9.29 7.33 8.35
N THR A 44 -8.10 7.70 8.83
CA THR A 44 -7.92 8.68 9.91
C THR A 44 -7.15 9.87 9.36
N VAL A 45 -7.70 11.07 9.52
CA VAL A 45 -7.02 12.32 9.18
C VAL A 45 -6.62 13.02 10.47
N LEU A 46 -5.33 13.26 10.66
CA LEU A 46 -4.78 14.03 11.77
C LEU A 46 -4.56 15.48 11.33
N ASN A 47 -4.73 16.41 12.24
CA ASN A 47 -4.55 17.84 12.00
C ASN A 47 -5.27 18.31 10.71
N PRO A 48 -6.57 18.07 10.55
CA PRO A 48 -7.30 18.36 9.31
C PRO A 48 -7.29 19.87 8.98
N ASP A 49 -7.18 20.72 10.01
CA ASP A 49 -7.16 22.18 9.84
C ASP A 49 -5.76 22.75 9.61
N SER A 50 -4.73 21.92 9.54
CA SER A 50 -3.36 22.36 9.30
C SER A 50 -3.24 23.15 7.98
N GLU A 51 -2.54 24.28 8.07
CA GLU A 51 -2.21 25.14 6.92
C GLU A 51 -0.80 24.86 6.36
N ARG A 52 -0.06 23.94 6.97
CA ARG A 52 1.27 23.56 6.49
C ARG A 52 1.17 22.94 5.10
N PRO A 53 2.03 23.32 4.15
CA PRO A 53 2.06 22.74 2.81
C PRO A 53 2.74 21.35 2.80
N LEU A 54 2.49 20.56 3.84
CA LEU A 54 2.99 19.21 4.01
C LEU A 54 1.82 18.28 4.29
N ILE A 55 1.77 17.17 3.55
CA ILE A 55 0.84 16.05 3.76
C ILE A 55 1.68 14.81 4.02
N LEU A 56 1.49 14.21 5.19
CA LEU A 56 2.05 12.90 5.50
C LEU A 56 1.00 11.84 5.14
N VAL A 57 1.42 10.73 4.57
CA VAL A 57 0.54 9.59 4.28
C VAL A 57 1.13 8.31 4.85
N CYS A 58 0.28 7.39 5.31
CA CYS A 58 0.69 6.08 5.78
C CYS A 58 -0.30 5.03 5.27
N ASP A 59 0.06 4.40 4.18
CA ASP A 59 -0.77 3.47 3.42
C ASP A 59 -1.08 2.20 4.20
N HIS A 60 -0.12 1.73 4.98
CA HIS A 60 -0.19 0.47 5.71
C HIS A 60 -0.20 0.68 7.23
N ALA A 61 -0.99 1.67 7.69
CA ALA A 61 -0.98 2.12 9.09
C ALA A 61 -1.65 1.15 10.06
N ALA A 62 -2.47 0.21 9.59
CA ALA A 62 -3.28 -0.66 10.43
C ALA A 62 -3.31 -2.10 9.95
N ARG A 63 -3.54 -3.03 10.90
CA ARG A 63 -3.75 -4.46 10.63
C ARG A 63 -5.21 -4.92 10.78
N SER A 64 -6.13 -3.99 10.93
CA SER A 64 -7.55 -4.29 11.11
C SER A 64 -8.14 -4.97 9.87
N ILE A 65 -9.04 -5.92 10.10
CA ILE A 65 -9.83 -6.56 9.06
C ILE A 65 -11.30 -6.28 9.37
N PRO A 66 -12.14 -5.92 8.38
CA PRO A 66 -13.57 -5.76 8.59
C PRO A 66 -14.19 -7.01 9.20
N LYS A 67 -15.05 -6.86 10.20
CA LYS A 67 -15.69 -8.01 10.88
C LYS A 67 -16.44 -8.93 9.93
N ALA A 68 -16.98 -8.37 8.84
CA ALA A 68 -17.65 -9.15 7.81
C ALA A 68 -16.72 -10.11 7.06
N LEU A 69 -15.40 -9.93 7.12
CA LEU A 69 -14.38 -10.80 6.49
C LEU A 69 -13.69 -11.74 7.50
N GLY A 70 -14.07 -11.67 8.78
CA GLY A 70 -13.42 -12.42 9.85
C GLY A 70 -11.94 -12.06 9.98
N ASP A 71 -11.08 -13.09 9.94
CA ASP A 71 -9.62 -12.96 9.97
C ASP A 71 -8.96 -13.26 8.61
N LEU A 72 -9.74 -13.30 7.52
CA LEU A 72 -9.31 -13.77 6.20
C LEU A 72 -8.77 -15.21 6.18
N GLY A 73 -9.06 -16.01 7.22
CA GLY A 73 -8.53 -17.37 7.42
C GLY A 73 -7.09 -17.41 7.93
N LEU A 74 -6.60 -16.31 8.54
CA LEU A 74 -5.26 -16.17 9.10
C LEU A 74 -5.32 -16.20 10.64
N ASN A 75 -4.26 -16.68 11.27
CA ASN A 75 -4.12 -16.60 12.71
C ASN A 75 -3.50 -15.27 13.17
N ASP A 76 -3.57 -14.98 14.46
CA ASP A 76 -3.08 -13.71 15.03
C ASP A 76 -1.56 -13.51 14.85
N ALA A 77 -0.77 -14.58 14.85
CA ALA A 77 0.66 -14.51 14.58
C ALA A 77 0.95 -14.04 13.13
N GLN A 78 0.16 -14.52 12.15
CA GLN A 78 0.28 -14.10 10.75
C GLN A 78 -0.18 -12.65 10.56
N LEU A 79 -1.30 -12.26 11.20
CA LEU A 79 -1.81 -10.89 11.15
C LEU A 79 -0.92 -9.88 11.88
N SER A 80 -0.02 -10.33 12.73
CA SER A 80 0.97 -9.48 13.41
C SER A 80 2.22 -9.25 12.58
N ARG A 81 2.40 -9.96 11.45
CA ARG A 81 3.56 -9.81 10.56
C ARG A 81 3.40 -8.60 9.63
N HIS A 82 4.53 -8.20 9.05
CA HIS A 82 4.63 -7.14 8.01
C HIS A 82 3.76 -7.39 6.77
N ILE A 83 3.28 -8.61 6.57
CA ILE A 83 2.36 -8.91 5.46
C ILE A 83 1.02 -8.20 5.61
N ALA A 84 0.60 -7.90 6.84
CA ALA A 84 -0.68 -7.27 7.12
C ALA A 84 -0.60 -5.74 7.25
N TRP A 85 0.53 -5.20 7.68
CA TRP A 85 0.73 -3.77 7.98
C TRP A 85 2.21 -3.44 8.13
N ASP A 86 2.54 -2.16 8.06
CA ASP A 86 3.91 -1.69 8.27
C ASP A 86 4.14 -1.39 9.76
N ILE A 87 4.87 -2.29 10.43
CA ILE A 87 5.09 -2.23 11.88
C ILE A 87 5.80 -0.94 12.26
N GLY A 88 5.20 -0.15 13.14
CA GLY A 88 5.75 1.11 13.64
C GLY A 88 5.50 2.34 12.75
N ALA A 89 5.16 2.18 11.47
CA ALA A 89 4.98 3.29 10.53
C ALA A 89 3.89 4.28 10.98
N ALA A 90 2.76 3.79 11.48
CA ALA A 90 1.69 4.66 11.99
C ALA A 90 2.12 5.50 13.21
N ALA A 91 2.90 4.92 14.12
CA ALA A 91 3.43 5.64 15.29
C ALA A 91 4.42 6.73 14.86
N LEU A 92 5.32 6.40 13.93
CA LEU A 92 6.26 7.33 13.33
C LEU A 92 5.55 8.49 12.62
N THR A 93 4.53 8.17 11.78
CA THR A 93 3.73 9.18 11.06
C THR A 93 3.03 10.14 12.02
N ARG A 94 2.42 9.64 13.10
CA ARG A 94 1.76 10.48 14.12
C ARG A 94 2.74 11.45 14.79
N ARG A 95 3.96 11.00 15.08
CA ARG A 95 5.00 11.86 15.69
C ARG A 95 5.49 12.93 14.72
N LEU A 96 5.73 12.58 13.46
CA LEU A 96 6.10 13.56 12.43
C LEU A 96 4.98 14.57 12.18
N ALA A 97 3.72 14.11 12.15
CA ALA A 97 2.56 15.00 12.03
C ALA A 97 2.47 16.00 13.19
N SER A 98 2.74 15.54 14.41
CA SER A 98 2.80 16.42 15.60
C SER A 98 3.97 17.40 15.53
N ARG A 99 5.19 16.92 15.17
CA ARG A 99 6.39 17.75 15.07
C ARG A 99 6.23 18.90 14.08
N PHE A 100 5.71 18.60 12.90
CA PHE A 100 5.54 19.60 11.84
C PHE A 100 4.21 20.35 11.90
N GLY A 101 3.29 19.97 12.79
CA GLY A 101 1.92 20.49 12.77
C GLY A 101 1.23 20.23 11.44
N ALA A 102 1.58 19.14 10.74
CA ALA A 102 1.14 18.81 9.39
C ALA A 102 -0.06 17.87 9.40
N THR A 103 -0.88 17.93 8.34
CA THR A 103 -1.92 16.92 8.14
C THR A 103 -1.30 15.57 7.84
N ALA A 104 -1.85 14.51 8.46
CA ALA A 104 -1.50 13.15 8.11
C ALA A 104 -2.76 12.32 7.81
N VAL A 105 -2.70 11.52 6.73
CA VAL A 105 -3.76 10.61 6.29
C VAL A 105 -3.27 9.17 6.49
N LEU A 106 -3.97 8.41 7.32
CA LEU A 106 -3.61 7.04 7.66
C LEU A 106 -4.71 6.08 7.23
N SER A 107 -4.36 4.99 6.54
CA SER A 107 -5.30 3.91 6.23
C SER A 107 -5.73 3.15 7.49
N GLY A 108 -7.00 2.79 7.58
CA GLY A 108 -7.59 2.12 8.75
C GLY A 108 -7.54 0.60 8.70
N TYR A 109 -7.15 -0.01 7.58
CA TYR A 109 -7.25 -1.45 7.37
C TYR A 109 -5.96 -2.07 6.85
N SER A 110 -5.86 -3.38 7.06
CA SER A 110 -4.76 -4.21 6.58
C SER A 110 -4.66 -4.20 5.05
N ARG A 111 -3.44 -4.10 4.54
CA ARG A 111 -3.13 -4.28 3.11
C ARG A 111 -3.54 -5.66 2.56
N LEU A 112 -3.80 -6.64 3.43
CA LEU A 112 -4.32 -7.94 3.01
C LEU A 112 -5.79 -7.88 2.59
N VAL A 113 -6.56 -6.90 3.06
CA VAL A 113 -7.95 -6.70 2.62
C VAL A 113 -7.95 -6.09 1.23
N ILE A 114 -7.26 -4.99 1.07
CA ILE A 114 -6.93 -4.31 -0.19
C ILE A 114 -5.76 -3.37 0.07
N ASP A 115 -4.73 -3.43 -0.76
CA ASP A 115 -3.53 -2.60 -0.60
C ASP A 115 -3.76 -1.20 -1.24
N PRO A 116 -3.87 -0.14 -0.42
CA PRO A 116 -4.11 1.20 -0.96
C PRO A 116 -2.90 1.78 -1.69
N ASN A 117 -1.72 1.15 -1.56
CA ASN A 117 -0.49 1.55 -2.24
C ASN A 117 -0.22 0.69 -3.50
N ARG A 118 -1.29 0.20 -4.15
CA ARG A 118 -1.23 -0.56 -5.41
C ARG A 118 -2.28 -0.04 -6.39
N ALA A 119 -2.00 -0.17 -7.69
CA ALA A 119 -3.02 0.00 -8.71
C ALA A 119 -4.10 -1.09 -8.57
N LEU A 120 -5.35 -0.77 -8.87
CA LEU A 120 -6.45 -1.74 -8.70
C LEU A 120 -6.39 -2.92 -9.68
N ASP A 121 -5.67 -2.78 -10.78
CA ASP A 121 -5.38 -3.84 -11.76
C ASP A 121 -4.14 -4.67 -11.42
N ASP A 122 -3.37 -4.28 -10.39
CA ASP A 122 -2.27 -5.08 -9.88
C ASP A 122 -2.83 -6.33 -9.15
N PRO A 123 -2.44 -7.54 -9.54
CA PRO A 123 -2.91 -8.76 -8.87
C PRO A 123 -2.52 -8.84 -7.39
N THR A 124 -1.58 -8.01 -6.93
CA THR A 124 -1.19 -7.91 -5.52
C THR A 124 -1.97 -6.84 -4.75
N ALA A 125 -2.90 -6.13 -5.39
CA ALA A 125 -3.81 -5.20 -4.70
C ALA A 125 -4.71 -5.92 -3.67
N ILE A 126 -5.12 -7.16 -3.98
CA ILE A 126 -5.78 -8.08 -3.03
C ILE A 126 -5.01 -9.40 -3.07
N PRO A 127 -3.95 -9.55 -2.27
CA PRO A 127 -3.00 -10.65 -2.41
C PRO A 127 -3.61 -11.99 -1.96
N VAL A 128 -3.54 -12.99 -2.82
CA VAL A 128 -3.88 -14.40 -2.46
C VAL A 128 -2.74 -15.05 -1.68
N VAL A 129 -1.52 -14.58 -1.91
CA VAL A 129 -0.30 -15.01 -1.19
C VAL A 129 0.53 -13.78 -0.88
N SER A 130 1.03 -13.67 0.36
CA SER A 130 1.94 -12.61 0.79
C SER A 130 3.06 -13.21 1.64
N ASP A 131 4.32 -13.06 1.20
CA ASP A 131 5.52 -13.62 1.85
C ASP A 131 5.31 -15.07 2.33
N ASP A 132 5.03 -15.95 1.36
CA ASP A 132 4.77 -17.39 1.50
C ASP A 132 3.55 -17.76 2.38
N VAL A 133 2.77 -16.78 2.81
CA VAL A 133 1.51 -17.02 3.53
C VAL A 133 0.34 -16.92 2.55
N VAL A 134 -0.42 -18.01 2.46
CA VAL A 134 -1.68 -18.02 1.72
C VAL A 134 -2.74 -17.27 2.53
N VAL A 135 -3.51 -16.39 1.86
CA VAL A 135 -4.64 -15.66 2.44
C VAL A 135 -5.94 -16.30 1.95
N PRO A 136 -6.54 -17.23 2.71
CA PRO A 136 -7.69 -18.02 2.24
C PRO A 136 -8.88 -17.13 1.86
N GLY A 137 -9.17 -16.08 2.62
CA GLY A 137 -10.27 -15.15 2.40
C GLY A 137 -10.15 -14.31 1.12
N ASN A 138 -9.00 -14.37 0.42
CA ASN A 138 -8.78 -13.67 -0.84
C ASN A 138 -8.86 -14.60 -2.06
N ARG A 139 -9.13 -15.89 -1.85
CA ARG A 139 -9.26 -16.83 -2.97
C ARG A 139 -10.61 -16.69 -3.66
N ALA A 140 -10.57 -16.74 -4.99
CA ALA A 140 -11.77 -16.78 -5.84
C ALA A 140 -12.82 -15.70 -5.52
N LEU A 141 -12.36 -14.48 -5.27
CA LEU A 141 -13.24 -13.33 -5.09
C LEU A 141 -13.96 -13.04 -6.42
N ASP A 142 -15.26 -12.79 -6.35
CA ASP A 142 -16.00 -12.26 -7.47
C ASP A 142 -15.81 -10.73 -7.59
N ALA A 143 -16.22 -10.17 -8.72
CA ALA A 143 -16.08 -8.73 -8.98
C ALA A 143 -16.88 -7.87 -7.97
N ALA A 144 -17.99 -8.38 -7.45
CA ALA A 144 -18.78 -7.66 -6.47
C ALA A 144 -18.09 -7.55 -5.11
N GLU A 145 -17.40 -8.62 -4.68
CA GLU A 145 -16.61 -8.58 -3.43
C GLU A 145 -15.37 -7.67 -3.58
N VAL A 146 -14.68 -7.71 -4.72
CA VAL A 146 -13.59 -6.79 -5.01
C VAL A 146 -14.09 -5.34 -4.96
N GLN A 147 -15.18 -5.04 -5.66
CA GLN A 147 -15.76 -3.69 -5.70
C GLN A 147 -16.19 -3.21 -4.31
N ARG A 148 -16.73 -4.09 -3.48
CA ARG A 148 -17.12 -3.79 -2.09
C ARG A 148 -15.92 -3.35 -1.24
N ARG A 149 -14.74 -3.98 -1.42
CA ARG A 149 -13.49 -3.58 -0.74
C ARG A 149 -12.96 -2.25 -1.28
N VAL A 150 -13.02 -2.05 -2.58
CA VAL A 150 -12.64 -0.79 -3.23
C VAL A 150 -13.46 0.37 -2.67
N GLU A 151 -14.78 0.24 -2.64
CA GLU A 151 -15.67 1.30 -2.19
C GLU A 151 -15.58 1.58 -0.69
N ALA A 152 -15.37 0.54 0.12
CA ALA A 152 -15.37 0.68 1.57
C ALA A 152 -14.03 1.14 2.15
N ILE A 153 -12.89 0.84 1.50
CA ILE A 153 -11.55 1.05 2.07
C ILE A 153 -10.66 1.85 1.13
N PHE A 154 -10.46 1.38 -0.09
CA PHE A 154 -9.53 2.00 -1.03
C PHE A 154 -9.96 3.41 -1.41
N THR A 155 -11.19 3.55 -1.91
CA THR A 155 -11.72 4.84 -2.37
C THR A 155 -11.76 5.91 -1.27
N PRO A 156 -12.23 5.63 -0.03
CA PRO A 156 -12.19 6.61 1.06
C PRO A 156 -10.78 7.11 1.37
N TYR A 157 -9.78 6.21 1.38
CA TYR A 157 -8.40 6.59 1.66
C TYR A 157 -7.82 7.47 0.54
N GLN A 158 -7.93 7.04 -0.71
CA GLN A 158 -7.44 7.81 -1.85
C GLN A 158 -8.16 9.16 -1.97
N SER A 159 -9.46 9.19 -1.73
CA SER A 159 -10.25 10.43 -1.74
C SER A 159 -9.85 11.41 -0.64
N ALA A 160 -9.48 10.92 0.54
CA ALA A 160 -9.00 11.78 1.63
C ALA A 160 -7.68 12.47 1.27
N ILE A 161 -6.73 11.75 0.63
CA ILE A 161 -5.48 12.35 0.17
C ILE A 161 -5.74 13.36 -0.94
N ALA A 162 -6.56 13.00 -1.93
CA ALA A 162 -6.95 13.90 -3.02
C ALA A 162 -7.60 15.19 -2.52
N ALA A 163 -8.50 15.08 -1.53
CA ALA A 163 -9.16 16.23 -0.90
C ALA A 163 -8.16 17.14 -0.19
N GLU A 164 -7.17 16.58 0.52
CA GLU A 164 -6.13 17.36 1.18
C GLU A 164 -5.20 18.08 0.18
N VAL A 165 -4.86 17.44 -0.93
CA VAL A 165 -4.12 18.08 -2.02
C VAL A 165 -4.95 19.21 -2.63
N ALA A 166 -6.21 18.95 -2.96
CA ALA A 166 -7.12 19.95 -3.54
C ALA A 166 -7.34 21.14 -2.61
N ARG A 167 -7.50 20.92 -1.30
CA ARG A 167 -7.67 21.96 -0.29
C ARG A 167 -6.49 22.94 -0.26
N ARG A 168 -5.26 22.45 -0.34
CA ARG A 168 -4.05 23.29 -0.38
C ARG A 168 -3.92 24.03 -1.70
N ARG A 169 -4.14 23.32 -2.80
CA ARG A 169 -4.10 23.96 -4.14
C ARG A 169 -5.16 25.05 -4.30
N GLY A 170 -6.36 24.84 -3.74
CA GLY A 170 -7.42 25.86 -3.71
C GLY A 170 -7.06 27.13 -2.92
N ARG A 171 -6.03 27.04 -2.06
CA ARG A 171 -5.43 28.19 -1.33
C ARG A 171 -4.18 28.75 -2.00
N GLY A 172 -3.88 28.30 -3.21
CA GLY A 172 -2.66 28.71 -3.92
C GLY A 172 -1.36 28.08 -3.43
N GLN A 173 -1.45 27.04 -2.58
CA GLN A 173 -0.28 26.33 -2.06
C GLN A 173 0.05 25.11 -2.92
N VAL A 174 1.33 24.78 -3.03
CA VAL A 174 1.82 23.53 -3.63
C VAL A 174 2.24 22.62 -2.47
N PRO A 175 1.48 21.56 -2.15
CA PRO A 175 1.85 20.70 -1.02
C PRO A 175 3.01 19.76 -1.38
N ALA A 176 3.85 19.44 -0.38
CA ALA A 176 4.77 18.32 -0.41
C ALA A 176 4.06 17.07 0.15
N ILE A 177 4.31 15.90 -0.43
CA ILE A 177 3.77 14.61 0.03
C ILE A 177 4.93 13.73 0.51
N VAL A 178 4.86 13.30 1.77
CA VAL A 178 5.82 12.35 2.37
C VAL A 178 5.06 11.10 2.79
N SER A 179 5.34 9.98 2.13
CA SER A 179 4.76 8.67 2.47
C SER A 179 5.68 7.93 3.44
N ILE A 180 5.10 7.38 4.52
CA ILE A 180 5.83 6.71 5.58
C ILE A 180 5.47 5.24 5.62
N HIS A 181 6.50 4.41 5.47
CA HIS A 181 6.45 2.96 5.46
C HIS A 181 7.47 2.32 6.40
N SER A 182 7.42 1.01 6.52
CA SER A 182 8.47 0.23 7.17
C SER A 182 8.73 -1.10 6.46
N PHE A 183 9.98 -1.55 6.49
CA PHE A 183 10.42 -2.80 5.87
C PHE A 183 11.08 -3.75 6.88
N THR A 184 11.10 -5.03 6.55
CA THR A 184 11.70 -6.09 7.37
C THR A 184 13.22 -6.05 7.36
N PRO A 185 13.91 -6.37 8.49
CA PRO A 185 15.37 -6.41 8.57
C PRO A 185 16.01 -7.51 7.70
N ALA A 186 15.22 -8.48 7.29
CA ALA A 186 15.59 -9.53 6.36
C ALA A 186 14.41 -9.94 5.49
N MET A 187 14.66 -10.41 4.27
CA MET A 187 13.65 -10.95 3.37
C MET A 187 14.18 -12.26 2.77
N ARG A 188 13.40 -13.34 2.91
CA ARG A 188 13.77 -14.69 2.41
C ARG A 188 15.20 -15.12 2.81
N GLY A 189 15.56 -14.85 4.07
CA GLY A 189 16.89 -15.17 4.63
C GLY A 189 18.03 -14.21 4.26
N VAL A 190 17.78 -13.21 3.41
CA VAL A 190 18.77 -12.20 3.05
C VAL A 190 18.63 -10.98 3.97
N ALA A 191 19.70 -10.62 4.68
CA ALA A 191 19.72 -9.44 5.53
C ALA A 191 19.66 -8.16 4.70
N ARG A 192 18.95 -7.16 5.22
CA ARG A 192 18.83 -5.82 4.65
C ARG A 192 19.64 -4.84 5.49
N PRO A 193 20.78 -4.35 4.98
CA PRO A 193 21.74 -3.57 5.79
C PRO A 193 21.26 -2.15 6.07
N TRP A 194 20.28 -1.66 5.33
CA TRP A 194 19.78 -0.30 5.48
C TRP A 194 18.94 -0.14 6.75
N HIS A 195 19.11 0.97 7.42
CA HIS A 195 18.27 1.41 8.53
C HIS A 195 17.05 2.18 8.02
N VAL A 196 17.26 2.94 6.95
CA VAL A 196 16.25 3.74 6.27
C VAL A 196 16.46 3.68 4.76
N GLY A 197 15.39 3.56 4.02
CA GLY A 197 15.33 3.67 2.56
C GLY A 197 14.61 4.94 2.15
N ILE A 198 15.13 5.64 1.17
CA ILE A 198 14.51 6.81 0.56
C ILE A 198 14.17 6.44 -0.88
N LEU A 199 12.88 6.31 -1.16
CA LEU A 199 12.37 5.83 -2.43
C LEU A 199 11.81 7.00 -3.25
N TRP A 200 12.22 7.08 -4.50
CA TRP A 200 11.80 8.13 -5.41
C TRP A 200 11.94 7.71 -6.87
N ASP A 201 11.16 8.33 -7.76
CA ASP A 201 11.22 8.09 -9.21
C ASP A 201 12.00 9.21 -9.91
N ARG A 202 11.46 10.42 -9.92
CA ARG A 202 11.97 11.50 -10.78
C ARG A 202 12.27 12.78 -10.04
N ASP A 203 11.50 13.08 -8.99
CA ASP A 203 11.60 14.35 -8.27
C ASP A 203 12.71 14.30 -7.23
N PRO A 204 13.86 14.96 -7.42
CA PRO A 204 14.99 14.92 -6.52
C PRO A 204 14.88 15.90 -5.34
N ARG A 205 13.87 16.81 -5.33
CA ARG A 205 13.83 17.97 -4.43
C ARG A 205 13.82 17.62 -2.94
N ILE A 206 13.17 16.51 -2.56
CA ILE A 206 13.19 16.01 -1.18
C ILE A 206 14.18 14.85 -1.02
N PRO A 207 14.16 13.81 -1.89
CA PRO A 207 14.97 12.59 -1.65
C PRO A 207 16.48 12.88 -1.62
N VAL A 208 17.01 13.63 -2.59
CA VAL A 208 18.45 13.85 -2.70
C VAL A 208 19.02 14.54 -1.46
N PRO A 209 18.56 15.75 -1.06
CA PRO A 209 19.09 16.40 0.15
C PRO A 209 18.77 15.60 1.43
N MET A 210 17.70 14.82 1.46
CA MET A 210 17.40 13.96 2.60
C MET A 210 18.42 12.82 2.74
N ILE A 211 18.77 12.14 1.64
CA ILE A 211 19.80 11.10 1.58
C ILE A 211 21.14 11.67 2.03
N GLU A 212 21.54 12.83 1.50
CA GLU A 212 22.79 13.51 1.83
C GLU A 212 22.89 13.80 3.33
N ARG A 213 21.84 14.36 3.93
CA ARG A 213 21.77 14.68 5.36
C ARG A 213 21.83 13.42 6.24
N LEU A 214 21.07 12.40 5.91
CA LEU A 214 21.08 11.15 6.67
C LEU A 214 22.43 10.42 6.58
N ARG A 215 23.10 10.48 5.42
CA ARG A 215 24.44 9.91 5.23
C ARG A 215 25.53 10.71 5.94
N ALA A 216 25.40 12.04 6.01
CA ALA A 216 26.35 12.91 6.69
C ALA A 216 26.44 12.63 8.20
N ASP A 217 25.40 12.09 8.82
CA ASP A 217 25.40 11.64 10.21
C ASP A 217 26.38 10.47 10.45
N GLY A 218 26.59 9.62 9.44
CA GLY A 218 27.55 8.50 9.50
C GLY A 218 27.10 7.30 10.34
N ARG A 219 26.00 7.42 11.09
CA ARG A 219 25.47 6.35 11.97
C ARG A 219 24.54 5.39 11.24
N TRP A 220 23.94 5.79 10.12
CA TRP A 220 22.84 5.09 9.50
C TRP A 220 23.22 4.51 8.13
N GLY A 221 22.84 3.26 7.90
CA GLY A 221 22.80 2.71 6.55
C GLY A 221 21.60 3.28 5.79
N VAL A 222 21.86 4.13 4.79
CA VAL A 222 20.84 4.84 4.01
C VAL A 222 20.76 4.25 2.61
N GLY A 223 19.62 3.66 2.27
CA GLY A 223 19.31 3.14 0.95
C GLY A 223 18.75 4.25 0.04
N ASP A 224 19.35 4.41 -1.14
CA ASP A 224 18.81 5.23 -2.22
C ASP A 224 18.08 4.30 -3.19
N ASN A 225 16.75 4.34 -3.18
CA ASN A 225 15.90 3.34 -3.83
C ASN A 225 16.21 1.89 -3.39
N GLU A 226 16.43 1.71 -2.08
CA GLU A 226 16.67 0.43 -1.42
C GLU A 226 15.91 0.37 -0.09
N PRO A 227 15.34 -0.77 0.31
CA PRO A 227 15.34 -2.09 -0.34
C PRO A 227 14.33 -2.23 -1.49
N TYR A 228 13.59 -1.21 -1.80
CA TYR A 228 12.65 -1.11 -2.92
C TYR A 228 12.98 0.12 -3.73
N SER A 229 12.43 0.23 -4.96
CA SER A 229 12.68 1.37 -5.84
C SER A 229 11.37 2.06 -6.21
N GLY A 230 11.33 3.37 -6.00
CA GLY A 230 10.23 4.22 -6.48
C GLY A 230 10.12 4.25 -8.01
N ARG A 231 11.19 3.89 -8.73
CA ARG A 231 11.23 3.83 -10.20
C ARG A 231 10.46 2.64 -10.79
N THR A 232 10.24 1.60 -9.98
CA THR A 232 9.57 0.35 -10.41
C THR A 232 8.18 0.17 -9.80
N THR A 233 7.81 0.98 -8.81
CA THR A 233 6.51 0.89 -8.15
C THR A 233 5.50 1.70 -8.95
N LEU A 234 4.56 1.03 -9.63
CA LEU A 234 3.48 1.65 -10.37
C LEU A 234 2.19 1.68 -9.54
N GLY A 235 1.42 2.78 -9.64
CA GLY A 235 0.10 2.91 -9.02
C GLY A 235 0.11 3.11 -7.51
N GLY A 236 1.26 3.39 -6.91
CA GLY A 236 1.35 3.74 -5.49
C GLY A 236 0.80 5.13 -5.18
N THR A 237 0.60 5.43 -3.90
CA THR A 237 0.01 6.68 -3.41
C THR A 237 0.76 7.92 -3.90
N VAL A 238 2.09 7.91 -3.81
CA VAL A 238 2.92 9.03 -4.27
C VAL A 238 2.83 9.21 -5.79
N GLU A 239 2.84 8.11 -6.54
CA GLU A 239 2.71 8.15 -8.00
C GLU A 239 1.31 8.62 -8.43
N THR A 240 0.28 8.29 -7.65
CA THR A 240 -1.10 8.71 -7.96
C THR A 240 -1.34 10.19 -7.65
N HIS A 241 -0.89 10.69 -6.50
CA HIS A 241 -1.28 12.01 -6.00
C HIS A 241 -0.23 13.10 -6.15
N ALA A 242 1.06 12.75 -6.29
CA ALA A 242 2.14 13.73 -6.35
C ALA A 242 2.83 13.81 -7.71
N THR A 243 3.38 12.70 -8.19
CA THR A 243 4.26 12.69 -9.38
C THR A 243 3.61 13.28 -10.64
N PRO A 244 2.37 12.91 -11.03
CA PRO A 244 1.75 13.46 -12.23
C PRO A 244 1.38 14.94 -12.10
N ALA A 245 1.18 15.41 -10.86
CA ALA A 245 0.85 16.78 -10.55
C ALA A 245 2.09 17.67 -10.33
N GLY A 246 3.30 17.13 -10.47
CA GLY A 246 4.57 17.84 -10.26
C GLY A 246 4.79 18.32 -8.83
N LEU A 247 4.16 17.67 -7.85
CA LEU A 247 4.28 18.00 -6.43
C LEU A 247 5.56 17.39 -5.84
N PRO A 248 6.26 18.11 -4.95
CA PRO A 248 7.42 17.56 -4.21
C PRO A 248 6.99 16.32 -3.44
N ASN A 249 7.77 15.25 -3.54
CA ASN A 249 7.38 13.99 -2.92
C ASN A 249 8.56 13.10 -2.57
N VAL A 250 8.34 12.19 -1.62
CA VAL A 250 9.26 11.11 -1.25
C VAL A 250 8.48 10.01 -0.53
N LEU A 251 8.94 8.76 -0.68
CA LEU A 251 8.51 7.65 0.15
C LEU A 251 9.69 7.24 1.05
N VAL A 252 9.43 7.19 2.34
CA VAL A 252 10.41 6.85 3.39
C VAL A 252 10.06 5.48 3.96
N GLU A 253 11.02 4.58 3.90
CA GLU A 253 10.98 3.24 4.49
C GLU A 253 11.90 3.18 5.70
N VAL A 254 11.41 2.92 6.90
CA VAL A 254 12.26 2.69 8.07
C VAL A 254 12.25 1.21 8.42
N ARG A 255 13.43 0.65 8.74
CA ARG A 255 13.50 -0.77 9.11
C ARG A 255 12.67 -1.01 10.38
N GLN A 256 11.71 -1.92 10.31
CA GLN A 256 10.63 -2.06 11.30
C GLN A 256 11.11 -2.37 12.71
N ASP A 257 12.22 -3.09 12.87
CA ASP A 257 12.82 -3.40 14.18
C ASP A 257 13.27 -2.15 14.95
N LEU A 258 13.55 -1.06 14.23
CA LEU A 258 13.98 0.22 14.79
C LEU A 258 12.80 1.08 15.28
N ILE A 259 11.58 0.81 14.80
CA ILE A 259 10.38 1.60 15.10
C ILE A 259 9.21 0.76 15.64
N ALA A 260 9.44 -0.52 15.91
CA ALA A 260 8.41 -1.42 16.45
C ALA A 260 7.93 -1.00 17.84
N LEU A 261 8.79 -0.34 18.63
CA LEU A 261 8.47 0.17 19.96
C LEU A 261 8.27 1.69 19.92
N PRO A 262 7.46 2.26 20.85
CA PRO A 262 7.18 3.70 20.89
C PRO A 262 8.42 4.59 20.98
N GLU A 263 9.45 4.14 21.70
CA GLU A 263 10.72 4.86 21.89
C GLU A 263 11.52 4.91 20.58
N GLY A 264 11.56 3.80 19.84
CA GLY A 264 12.18 3.73 18.53
C GLY A 264 11.48 4.63 17.51
N ALA A 265 10.14 4.59 17.48
CA ALA A 265 9.35 5.49 16.62
C ALA A 265 9.57 6.97 16.99
N ALA A 266 9.77 7.31 18.28
CA ALA A 266 10.11 8.66 18.71
C ALA A 266 11.49 9.07 18.19
N HIS A 267 12.49 8.24 18.44
CA HIS A 267 13.86 8.48 18.01
C HIS A 267 13.99 8.68 16.49
N TRP A 268 13.33 7.81 15.71
CA TRP A 268 13.32 7.94 14.26
C TRP A 268 12.51 9.14 13.75
N ALA A 269 11.48 9.56 14.48
CA ALA A 269 10.77 10.81 14.16
C ALA A 269 11.67 12.04 14.33
N ASP A 270 12.56 12.03 15.33
CA ASP A 270 13.56 13.11 15.51
C ASP A 270 14.59 13.09 14.38
N ILE A 271 15.16 11.92 14.05
CA ILE A 271 16.17 11.78 12.97
C ILE A 271 15.57 12.24 11.63
N LEU A 272 14.41 11.71 11.25
CA LEU A 272 13.76 12.08 9.99
C LEU A 272 13.29 13.54 10.01
N GLY A 273 12.82 14.00 11.16
CA GLY A 273 12.41 15.39 11.34
C GLY A 273 13.58 16.35 11.13
N ASP A 274 14.74 16.09 11.74
CA ASP A 274 15.95 16.90 11.58
C ASP A 274 16.43 16.93 10.12
N ALA A 275 16.31 15.80 9.42
CA ALA A 275 16.68 15.72 8.00
C ALA A 275 15.69 16.47 7.10
N LEU A 276 14.38 16.40 7.38
CA LEU A 276 13.33 17.02 6.57
C LEU A 276 13.16 18.51 6.84
N GLU A 277 13.34 18.96 8.08
CA GLU A 277 13.01 20.34 8.49
C GLU A 277 13.66 21.42 7.61
N PRO A 278 14.97 21.40 7.31
CA PRO A 278 15.57 22.41 6.44
C PRO A 278 15.14 22.29 4.96
N ILE A 279 14.76 21.09 4.50
CA ILE A 279 14.23 20.87 3.15
C ILE A 279 12.82 21.50 3.05
N LEU A 280 12.00 21.26 4.07
CA LEU A 280 10.64 21.79 4.13
C LEU A 280 10.58 23.30 4.45
N ALA A 281 11.66 23.87 4.94
CA ALA A 281 11.80 25.31 5.16
C ALA A 281 12.17 26.09 3.88
N ASP A 282 12.64 25.41 2.84
CA ASP A 282 12.99 26.05 1.57
C ASP A 282 11.72 26.41 0.77
N PRO A 283 11.45 27.70 0.53
CA PRO A 283 10.29 28.11 -0.26
C PRO A 283 10.34 27.63 -1.71
N GLU A 284 11.54 27.39 -2.28
CA GLU A 284 11.73 26.90 -3.65
C GLU A 284 11.26 25.45 -3.81
N LEU A 285 11.09 24.73 -2.71
CA LEU A 285 10.50 23.39 -2.73
C LEU A 285 9.07 23.41 -3.30
N TYR A 286 8.29 24.43 -2.94
CA TYR A 286 6.84 24.46 -3.12
C TYR A 286 6.44 25.01 -4.50
N GLN A 287 7.00 24.41 -5.56
CA GLN A 287 6.68 24.72 -6.94
C GLN A 287 6.15 23.48 -7.65
N VAL A 288 5.21 23.66 -8.57
CA VAL A 288 4.81 22.61 -9.50
C VAL A 288 5.93 22.42 -10.53
N LYS A 289 6.56 21.23 -10.53
CA LYS A 289 7.65 20.93 -11.46
C LYS A 289 7.57 19.46 -11.91
N LEU A 290 7.44 19.29 -13.22
CA LEU A 290 7.46 17.96 -13.84
C LEU A 290 8.90 17.60 -14.22
N PHE A 291 9.32 16.42 -13.82
CA PHE A 291 10.62 15.85 -14.17
C PHE A 291 10.39 14.73 -15.20
N PRO A 292 11.13 14.71 -16.33
CA PRO A 292 11.02 13.63 -17.31
C PRO A 292 11.48 12.29 -16.71
N ARG A 293 11.02 11.18 -17.29
CA ARG A 293 11.68 9.88 -17.09
C ARG A 293 12.97 9.89 -17.91
N GLU A 294 14.08 9.55 -17.25
CA GLU A 294 15.34 9.30 -17.93
C GLU A 294 15.28 7.99 -18.72
#